data_852bc0c58f2e06cb924c38d4a3c1e8c3
#
_entry.id   852bc0c58f2e06cb924c38d4a3c1e8c3
#
_cell.length_a   1.000
_cell.length_b   1.000
_cell.length_c   1.000
_cell.angle_alpha   90.00
_cell.angle_beta   90.00
_cell.angle_gamma   90.00
#
_symmetry.space_group_name_H-M   'P 1'
#
loop_
_entity.id
_entity.type
_entity.pdbx_description
1 polymer ?
#
loop_
_entity_poly.entity_id
_entity_poly.type
_entity_poly.pdbx_seq_one_letter_code
_entity_poly.pdbx_strand_id
1 'polypeptide(L)'
;MKNLVTTKWLGGMAFESDNPSGHTLKIDVDAENGGENSGHRPKALMLTSLAGCSGLDVASLMKKMKLEVRAFEIQTEANLTDEHPKFYDAVTISYHFLARI
;
A
#
# COMPACT_ATOMS: atom_id res chain seq x y z
N MET A 1 -2.79 13.69 17.67
CA MET A 1 -3.88 13.08 16.90
C MET A 1 -3.74 11.57 16.90
N LYS A 2 -4.83 10.89 17.08
CA LYS A 2 -4.84 9.42 17.15
C LYS A 2 -5.64 8.86 15.97
N ASN A 3 -5.06 7.93 15.25
CA ASN A 3 -5.78 7.16 14.24
C ASN A 3 -6.16 5.80 14.84
N LEU A 4 -7.40 5.39 14.64
CA LEU A 4 -7.88 4.09 15.05
C LEU A 4 -8.43 3.36 13.83
N VAL A 5 -7.96 2.15 13.62
CA VAL A 5 -8.42 1.25 12.58
C VAL A 5 -8.87 -0.04 13.24
N THR A 6 -10.06 -0.51 12.88
CA THR A 6 -10.59 -1.78 13.36
C THR A 6 -10.64 -2.77 12.21
N THR A 7 -10.03 -3.93 12.40
CA THR A 7 -9.97 -4.99 11.40
C THR A 7 -10.73 -6.20 11.94
N LYS A 8 -11.79 -6.59 11.22
CA LYS A 8 -12.68 -7.68 11.63
C LYS A 8 -12.45 -8.91 10.79
N TRP A 9 -12.42 -10.06 11.45
CA TRP A 9 -12.33 -11.34 10.77
C TRP A 9 -13.67 -11.68 10.11
N LEU A 10 -13.61 -12.10 8.84
CA LEU A 10 -14.79 -12.49 8.06
C LEU A 10 -14.93 -14.00 7.91
N GLY A 11 -14.06 -14.78 8.54
CA GLY A 11 -13.98 -16.22 8.37
C GLY A 11 -12.80 -16.59 7.44
N GLY A 12 -12.34 -17.82 7.52
CA GLY A 12 -11.19 -18.26 6.73
C GLY A 12 -9.95 -17.38 6.98
N MET A 13 -9.38 -16.87 5.92
CA MET A 13 -8.22 -15.95 5.96
C MET A 13 -8.59 -14.51 5.63
N ALA A 14 -9.89 -14.21 5.56
CA ALA A 14 -10.37 -12.90 5.13
C ALA A 14 -10.64 -11.97 6.31
N PHE A 15 -10.33 -10.71 6.13
CA PHE A 15 -10.58 -9.63 7.09
C PHE A 15 -11.12 -8.41 6.36
N GLU A 16 -11.84 -7.57 7.07
CA GLU A 16 -12.25 -6.27 6.58
C GLU A 16 -11.81 -5.20 7.56
N SER A 17 -11.16 -4.19 7.04
CA SER A 17 -10.62 -3.10 7.83
C SER A 17 -11.34 -1.81 7.50
N ASP A 18 -11.62 -1.00 8.53
CA ASP A 18 -12.13 0.35 8.34
C ASP A 18 -10.98 1.35 8.22
N ASN A 19 -11.34 2.61 8.11
CA ASN A 19 -10.39 3.70 7.99
C ASN A 19 -11.06 4.98 8.51
N PRO A 20 -10.31 5.89 9.15
CA PRO A 20 -10.89 7.16 9.58
C PRO A 20 -11.58 7.96 8.46
N SER A 21 -11.24 7.68 7.19
CA SER A 21 -11.90 8.29 6.02
C SER A 21 -13.32 7.79 5.78
N GLY A 22 -13.74 6.72 6.45
CA GLY A 22 -15.03 6.07 6.22
C GLY A 22 -15.02 4.98 5.16
N HIS A 23 -13.91 4.81 4.45
CA HIS A 23 -13.78 3.73 3.46
C HIS A 23 -13.40 2.42 4.15
N THR A 24 -13.71 1.31 3.49
CA THR A 24 -13.35 -0.03 3.97
C THR A 24 -12.48 -0.74 2.95
N LEU A 25 -11.74 -1.74 3.44
CA LEU A 25 -10.77 -2.48 2.65
C LEU A 25 -10.84 -3.95 3.06
N LYS A 26 -10.94 -4.84 2.07
CA LYS A 26 -10.92 -6.28 2.32
C LYS A 26 -9.51 -6.82 2.13
N ILE A 27 -9.11 -7.68 3.05
CA ILE A 27 -7.80 -8.33 3.07
C ILE A 27 -8.01 -9.83 2.98
N ASP A 28 -7.24 -10.48 2.12
CA ASP A 28 -7.24 -11.94 1.99
C ASP A 28 -5.88 -12.37 1.44
N VAL A 29 -5.68 -13.67 1.37
CA VAL A 29 -4.49 -14.28 0.77
C VAL A 29 -4.90 -15.16 -0.40
N ASP A 30 -3.91 -15.64 -1.15
CA ASP A 30 -4.16 -16.52 -2.28
C ASP A 30 -4.56 -17.93 -1.84
N ALA A 31 -4.99 -18.74 -2.79
CA ALA A 31 -5.45 -20.11 -2.53
C ALA A 31 -4.33 -20.98 -1.95
N GLU A 32 -3.09 -20.77 -2.39
CA GLU A 32 -1.93 -21.54 -1.90
C GLU A 32 -1.71 -21.33 -0.39
N ASN A 33 -2.11 -20.19 0.14
CA ASN A 33 -1.98 -19.84 1.55
C ASN A 33 -3.30 -19.99 2.31
N GLY A 34 -4.28 -20.68 1.76
CA GLY A 34 -5.54 -20.99 2.41
C GLY A 34 -6.63 -19.94 2.23
N GLY A 35 -6.42 -18.95 1.41
CA GLY A 35 -7.40 -17.90 1.13
C GLY A 35 -8.18 -18.14 -0.15
N GLU A 36 -8.99 -17.15 -0.51
CA GLU A 36 -9.80 -17.15 -1.72
C GLU A 36 -9.42 -16.02 -2.69
N ASN A 37 -8.33 -15.33 -2.40
CA ASN A 37 -7.88 -14.17 -3.19
C ASN A 37 -9.00 -13.13 -3.38
N SER A 38 -9.79 -12.91 -2.32
CA SER A 38 -10.96 -12.03 -2.37
C SER A 38 -10.68 -10.59 -1.94
N GLY A 39 -9.44 -10.26 -1.64
CA GLY A 39 -9.05 -8.93 -1.21
C GLY A 39 -7.58 -8.66 -1.43
N HIS A 40 -7.10 -7.58 -0.84
CA HIS A 40 -5.69 -7.18 -0.90
C HIS A 40 -4.83 -8.10 -0.04
N ARG A 41 -3.66 -8.44 -0.53
CA ARG A 41 -2.68 -9.18 0.27
C ARG A 41 -2.08 -8.22 1.31
N PRO A 42 -2.07 -8.60 2.60
CA PRO A 42 -1.70 -7.66 3.66
C PRO A 42 -0.26 -7.12 3.55
N LYS A 43 0.70 -7.98 3.20
CA LYS A 43 2.10 -7.51 3.07
C LYS A 43 2.27 -6.56 1.88
N ALA A 44 1.66 -6.87 0.74
CA ALA A 44 1.68 -5.97 -0.41
C ALA A 44 0.96 -4.66 -0.11
N LEU A 45 -0.08 -4.68 0.71
CA LEU A 45 -0.80 -3.49 1.13
C LEU A 45 0.08 -2.54 1.94
N MET A 46 1.03 -3.06 2.71
CA MET A 46 2.02 -2.23 3.40
C MET A 46 2.83 -1.38 2.42
N LEU A 47 3.18 -1.96 1.28
CA LEU A 47 3.91 -1.25 0.22
C LEU A 47 3.04 -0.16 -0.42
N THR A 48 1.75 -0.45 -0.62
CA THR A 48 0.77 0.52 -1.11
C THR A 48 0.67 1.72 -0.16
N SER A 49 0.60 1.46 1.13
CA SER A 49 0.52 2.49 2.16
C SER A 49 1.78 3.36 2.20
N LEU A 50 2.93 2.74 2.10
CA LEU A 50 4.21 3.42 2.07
C LEU A 50 4.31 4.34 0.84
N ALA A 51 3.93 3.83 -0.33
CA ALA A 51 3.90 4.60 -1.57
C ALA A 51 2.95 5.80 -1.46
N GLY A 52 1.77 5.59 -0.89
CA GLY A 52 0.78 6.65 -0.70
C GLY A 52 1.27 7.77 0.20
N CYS A 53 1.87 7.44 1.34
CA CYS A 53 2.43 8.42 2.26
C CYS A 53 3.53 9.25 1.59
N SER A 54 4.45 8.58 0.92
CA SER A 54 5.54 9.23 0.19
C SER A 54 5.02 10.07 -0.97
N GLY A 55 4.04 9.52 -1.71
CA GLY A 55 3.45 10.18 -2.86
C GLY A 55 2.74 11.48 -2.52
N LEU A 56 2.05 11.52 -1.36
CA LEU A 56 1.41 12.75 -0.90
C LEU A 56 2.43 13.87 -0.65
N ASP A 57 3.58 13.54 -0.08
CA ASP A 57 4.64 14.51 0.14
C ASP A 57 5.19 15.04 -1.18
N VAL A 58 5.41 14.16 -2.15
CA VAL A 58 5.88 14.56 -3.49
C VAL A 58 4.83 15.40 -4.20
N ALA A 59 3.56 14.99 -4.16
CA ALA A 59 2.46 15.76 -4.78
C ALA A 59 2.34 17.15 -4.17
N SER A 60 2.49 17.28 -2.85
CA SER A 60 2.48 18.56 -2.15
C SER A 60 3.64 19.44 -2.59
N LEU A 61 4.82 18.85 -2.74
CA LEU A 61 6.01 19.57 -3.19
C LEU A 61 5.86 20.05 -4.64
N MET A 62 5.32 19.21 -5.53
CA MET A 62 5.05 19.59 -6.93
C MET A 62 4.10 20.80 -6.99
N LYS A 63 3.08 20.82 -6.15
CA LYS A 63 2.13 21.92 -6.07
C LYS A 63 2.82 23.22 -5.60
N LYS A 64 3.64 23.12 -4.56
CA LYS A 64 4.40 24.28 -4.04
C LYS A 64 5.36 24.86 -5.08
N MET A 65 6.00 24.01 -5.84
CA MET A 65 6.97 24.40 -6.87
C MET A 65 6.28 24.78 -8.19
N LYS A 66 4.96 24.65 -8.27
CA LYS A 66 4.16 24.94 -9.47
C LYS A 66 4.67 24.19 -10.70
N LEU A 67 5.04 22.92 -10.50
CA LEU A 67 5.49 22.05 -11.58
C LEU A 67 4.29 21.49 -12.35
N GLU A 68 4.40 21.47 -13.67
CA GLU A 68 3.43 20.79 -14.52
C GLU A 68 3.89 19.35 -14.73
N VAL A 69 3.21 18.43 -14.06
CA VAL A 69 3.48 17.00 -14.17
C VAL A 69 2.25 16.33 -14.79
N ARG A 70 2.44 15.66 -15.92
CA ARG A 70 1.34 14.99 -16.63
C ARG A 70 0.95 13.67 -16.00
N ALA A 71 1.94 12.95 -15.53
CA ALA A 71 1.74 11.65 -14.90
C ALA A 71 2.82 11.42 -13.86
N PHE A 72 2.44 10.70 -12.81
CA PHE A 72 3.34 10.36 -11.73
C PHE A 72 2.93 9.00 -11.20
N GLU A 73 3.87 8.08 -11.20
CA GLU A 73 3.63 6.78 -10.58
C GLU A 73 4.77 6.41 -9.65
N ILE A 74 4.46 5.58 -8.69
CA ILE A 74 5.42 5.09 -7.70
C ILE A 74 5.39 3.57 -7.77
N GLN A 75 6.54 2.97 -7.99
CA GLN A 75 6.73 1.53 -7.90
C GLN A 75 7.48 1.23 -6.62
N THR A 76 6.93 0.34 -5.81
CA THR A 76 7.53 -0.07 -4.54
C THR A 76 7.80 -1.56 -4.62
N GLU A 77 9.05 -1.92 -4.56
CA GLU A 77 9.51 -3.30 -4.62
C GLU A 77 10.15 -3.69 -3.30
N ALA A 78 9.81 -4.86 -2.80
CA ALA A 78 10.36 -5.35 -1.54
C ALA A 78 10.61 -6.85 -1.64
N ASN A 79 11.70 -7.27 -1.04
CA ASN A 79 12.06 -8.68 -0.97
C ASN A 79 11.53 -9.28 0.34
N LEU A 80 10.63 -10.27 0.19
CA LEU A 80 10.07 -10.99 1.31
C LEU A 80 10.96 -12.20 1.61
N THR A 81 11.32 -12.39 2.88
CA THR A 81 12.14 -13.54 3.28
C THR A 81 11.38 -14.85 3.06
N ASP A 82 12.11 -15.93 2.77
CA ASP A 82 11.52 -17.23 2.44
C ASP A 82 11.07 -18.00 3.70
N GLU A 83 11.71 -17.78 4.82
CA GLU A 83 11.47 -18.52 6.07
C GLU A 83 10.60 -17.71 7.05
N HIS A 84 9.82 -18.42 7.84
CA HIS A 84 9.03 -17.76 8.89
C HIS A 84 9.91 -17.39 10.08
N PRO A 85 9.67 -16.20 10.70
CA PRO A 85 8.66 -15.22 10.30
C PRO A 85 9.07 -14.48 9.02
N LYS A 86 8.12 -14.36 8.09
CA LYS A 86 8.37 -13.65 6.83
C LYS A 86 8.30 -12.13 7.05
N PHE A 87 9.31 -11.43 6.57
CA PHE A 87 9.37 -9.98 6.67
C PHE A 87 10.10 -9.41 5.45
N TYR A 88 9.95 -8.12 5.22
CA TYR A 88 10.71 -7.44 4.16
C TYR A 88 12.11 -7.12 4.68
N ASP A 89 13.13 -7.58 3.95
CA ASP A 89 14.53 -7.30 4.29
C ASP A 89 15.11 -6.16 3.46
N ALA A 90 14.43 -5.76 2.38
CA ALA A 90 14.83 -4.62 1.56
C ALA A 90 13.61 -4.05 0.85
N VAL A 91 13.49 -2.72 0.81
CA VAL A 91 12.41 -2.02 0.12
C VAL A 91 13.03 -0.96 -0.78
N THR A 92 12.63 -0.97 -2.05
CA THR A 92 13.05 0.03 -3.03
C THR A 92 11.83 0.80 -3.52
N ILE A 93 11.88 2.12 -3.43
CA ILE A 93 10.81 2.99 -3.92
C ILE A 93 11.33 3.76 -5.12
N SER A 94 10.66 3.62 -6.26
CA SER A 94 11.02 4.30 -7.50
C SER A 94 9.92 5.26 -7.91
N TYR A 95 10.31 6.50 -8.21
CA TYR A 95 9.37 7.55 -8.61
C TYR A 95 9.55 7.83 -10.11
N HIS A 96 8.46 7.73 -10.85
CA HIS A 96 8.46 7.92 -12.30
C HIS A 96 7.57 9.09 -12.65
N PHE A 97 8.15 10.08 -13.31
CA PHE A 97 7.45 11.30 -13.68
C PHE A 97 7.39 11.46 -15.19
N LEU A 98 6.26 11.92 -15.69
CA LEU A 98 6.13 12.48 -17.02
C LEU A 98 5.85 13.96 -16.87
N ALA A 99 6.88 14.76 -17.02
CA ALA A 99 6.77 16.19 -16.87
C ALA A 99 6.63 16.88 -18.22
N ARG A 100 5.96 18.03 -18.21
CA ARG A 100 5.92 18.92 -19.36
C ARG A 100 7.13 19.83 -19.29
N ILE A 101 7.86 19.86 -20.37
CA ILE A 101 9.04 20.73 -20.49
C ILE A 101 8.65 22.00 -21.23
#